data_0bface525acf3cde40c6ff1cd54e552e
#
_entry.id   0bface525acf3cde40c6ff1cd54e552e
#
_cell.length_a   1.000
_cell.length_b   1.000
_cell.length_c   1.000
_cell.angle_alpha   90.00
_cell.angle_beta   90.00
_cell.angle_gamma   90.00
#
_symmetry.space_group_name_H-M   'P 1'
#
loop_
_entity.id
_entity.type
_entity.pdbx_description
1 polymer ?
#
loop_
_entity_poly.entity_id
_entity_poly.type
_entity_poly.pdbx_seq_one_letter_code
_entity_poly.pdbx_strand_id
1 'polypeptide(L)'
;MLTITNFSKTYAGGKKAVDNLSLTVNAGEIMGFIGHNGAGKTTTLRAVAGILDFTEGEIVIDGHSVKVEPVAAKQVTAFLPDNPDLYEFLTGIKYLAFIADIYGISKDVREERIRKYADAFELTGALGSPIGGYSHGMKQKLAVISALIRAPRLLILDEPFVGLDPQAAFVLKGFLREICAAGGAVFFSTHVLEVAEKLCDRIAIIKGGRLVKMGTTASVVGDESLEQVFLELAQEGGAHA
;
A
#
# COMPACT_ATOMS: atom_id res chain seq x y z
N MET A 1 -14.06 3.87 4.07
CA MET A 1 -13.22 2.70 3.73
C MET A 1 -12.13 2.47 4.79
N LEU A 2 -11.16 3.37 4.99
CA LEU A 2 -10.20 3.31 6.09
C LEU A 2 -10.37 4.54 7.00
N THR A 3 -10.39 4.35 8.31
CA THR A 3 -10.35 5.42 9.31
C THR A 3 -9.26 5.11 10.32
N ILE A 4 -8.35 6.05 10.50
CA ILE A 4 -7.31 6.03 11.54
C ILE A 4 -7.63 7.17 12.50
N THR A 5 -7.71 6.88 13.81
CA THR A 5 -8.06 7.84 14.85
C THR A 5 -7.01 7.82 15.96
N ASN A 6 -6.32 8.94 16.16
CA ASN A 6 -5.34 9.16 17.24
C ASN A 6 -4.29 8.03 17.35
N PHE A 7 -3.89 7.44 16.22
CA PHE A 7 -2.94 6.34 16.19
C PHE A 7 -1.54 6.81 16.60
N SER A 8 -0.97 6.14 17.59
CA SER A 8 0.42 6.32 18.00
C SER A 8 1.14 4.99 18.10
N LYS A 9 2.42 4.97 17.74
CA LYS A 9 3.30 3.81 17.89
C LYS A 9 4.65 4.20 18.41
N THR A 10 4.97 3.64 19.58
CA THR A 10 6.31 3.70 20.18
C THR A 10 6.94 2.32 20.15
N TYR A 11 8.16 2.20 19.67
CA TYR A 11 8.92 0.96 19.68
C TYR A 11 9.65 0.76 21.01
N ALA A 12 10.09 -0.49 21.27
CA ALA A 12 10.98 -0.80 22.37
C ALA A 12 12.23 0.11 22.29
N GLY A 13 12.61 0.76 23.40
CA GLY A 13 13.68 1.78 23.41
C GLY A 13 13.17 3.23 23.32
N GLY A 14 11.84 3.44 23.36
CA GLY A 14 11.25 4.78 23.51
C GLY A 14 11.12 5.59 22.22
N LYS A 15 11.54 5.07 21.06
CA LYS A 15 11.39 5.76 19.78
C LYS A 15 9.91 5.79 19.35
N LYS A 16 9.29 6.97 19.42
CA LYS A 16 7.93 7.22 18.91
C LYS A 16 7.99 7.38 17.39
N ALA A 17 7.53 6.36 16.67
CA ALA A 17 7.57 6.33 15.20
C ALA A 17 6.36 6.99 14.56
N VAL A 18 5.20 6.97 15.24
CA VAL A 18 3.99 7.67 14.85
C VAL A 18 3.38 8.31 16.10
N ASP A 19 2.93 9.53 15.98
CA ASP A 19 2.42 10.34 17.07
C ASP A 19 1.09 11.01 16.70
N ASN A 20 0.00 10.50 17.29
CA ASN A 20 -1.37 11.02 17.17
C ASN A 20 -1.85 11.22 15.73
N LEU A 21 -1.62 10.22 14.86
CA LEU A 21 -2.03 10.27 13.47
C LEU A 21 -3.54 10.00 13.34
N SER A 22 -4.24 10.92 12.68
CA SER A 22 -5.65 10.73 12.29
C SER A 22 -5.81 11.05 10.81
N LEU A 23 -6.37 10.11 10.03
CA LEU A 23 -6.69 10.30 8.62
C LEU A 23 -7.80 9.34 8.17
N THR A 24 -8.41 9.66 7.04
CA THR A 24 -9.42 8.81 6.39
C THR A 24 -9.08 8.61 4.93
N VAL A 25 -9.31 7.37 4.44
CA VAL A 25 -9.32 7.04 3.01
C VAL A 25 -10.75 6.64 2.63
N ASN A 26 -11.33 7.32 1.65
CA ASN A 26 -12.70 7.04 1.21
C ASN A 26 -12.75 5.90 0.19
N ALA A 27 -13.93 5.32 -0.01
CA ALA A 27 -14.15 4.42 -1.13
C ALA A 27 -14.00 5.18 -2.46
N GLY A 28 -13.42 4.54 -3.46
CA GLY A 28 -13.23 5.12 -4.79
C GLY A 28 -12.00 6.03 -4.91
N GLU A 29 -11.18 6.21 -3.86
CA GLU A 29 -10.02 7.10 -3.93
C GLU A 29 -8.66 6.39 -3.83
N ILE A 30 -7.67 6.98 -4.47
CA ILE A 30 -6.25 6.65 -4.31
C ILE A 30 -5.64 7.71 -3.38
N MET A 31 -5.22 7.30 -2.17
CA MET A 31 -4.55 8.15 -1.20
C MET A 31 -3.05 7.89 -1.19
N GLY A 32 -2.27 8.91 -1.47
CA GLY A 32 -0.81 8.91 -1.32
C GLY A 32 -0.39 9.30 0.10
N PHE A 33 0.48 8.50 0.72
CA PHE A 33 1.06 8.74 2.03
C PHE A 33 2.55 9.05 1.88
N ILE A 34 2.91 10.32 1.99
CA ILE A 34 4.21 10.86 1.58
C ILE A 34 5.02 11.28 2.78
N GLY A 35 6.31 11.04 2.75
CA GLY A 35 7.24 11.46 3.80
C GLY A 35 8.65 10.93 3.54
N HIS A 36 9.63 11.51 4.21
CA HIS A 36 11.01 11.01 4.17
C HIS A 36 11.13 9.59 4.76
N ASN A 37 12.27 8.94 4.49
CA ASN A 37 12.60 7.68 5.15
C ASN A 37 12.64 7.88 6.68
N GLY A 38 11.98 6.96 7.40
CA GLY A 38 11.84 7.07 8.84
C GLY A 38 10.72 8.01 9.34
N ALA A 39 9.93 8.62 8.45
CA ALA A 39 8.81 9.50 8.84
C ALA A 39 7.64 8.78 9.52
N GLY A 40 7.59 7.43 9.48
CA GLY A 40 6.52 6.63 10.07
C GLY A 40 5.60 5.95 9.05
N LYS A 41 5.87 6.06 7.73
CA LYS A 41 5.03 5.48 6.65
C LYS A 41 4.83 3.98 6.80
N THR A 42 5.89 3.19 6.71
CA THR A 42 5.85 1.73 6.83
C THR A 42 5.25 1.27 8.17
N THR A 43 5.55 1.98 9.27
CA THR A 43 4.94 1.71 10.59
C THR A 43 3.42 1.85 10.53
N THR A 44 2.92 2.92 9.92
CA THR A 44 1.48 3.15 9.76
C THR A 44 0.85 2.09 8.86
N LEU A 45 1.43 1.82 7.68
CA LEU A 45 0.89 0.83 6.75
C LEU A 45 0.83 -0.58 7.38
N ARG A 46 1.87 -0.99 8.13
CA ARG A 46 1.89 -2.28 8.84
C ARG A 46 0.86 -2.35 9.97
N ALA A 47 0.60 -1.25 10.66
CA ALA A 47 -0.45 -1.19 11.67
C ALA A 47 -1.83 -1.31 11.03
N VAL A 48 -2.08 -0.60 9.91
CA VAL A 48 -3.32 -0.70 9.12
C VAL A 48 -3.52 -2.12 8.60
N ALA A 49 -2.47 -2.78 8.12
CA ALA A 49 -2.53 -4.17 7.64
C ALA A 49 -2.72 -5.21 8.78
N GLY A 50 -2.72 -4.78 10.05
CA GLY A 50 -2.83 -5.68 11.20
C GLY A 50 -1.63 -6.61 11.37
N ILE A 51 -0.43 -6.17 10.93
CA ILE A 51 0.85 -6.87 11.07
C ILE A 51 1.62 -6.33 12.27
N LEU A 52 1.40 -5.08 12.62
CA LEU A 52 2.06 -4.40 13.72
C LEU A 52 1.04 -4.05 14.82
N ASP A 53 1.25 -4.58 16.01
CA ASP A 53 0.43 -4.27 17.18
C ASP A 53 0.66 -2.83 17.66
N PHE A 54 -0.40 -2.21 18.16
CA PHE A 54 -0.38 -0.87 18.73
C PHE A 54 -1.39 -0.77 19.88
N THR A 55 -1.13 0.13 20.82
CA THR A 55 -1.97 0.33 22.01
C THR A 55 -2.82 1.59 21.93
N GLU A 56 -2.28 2.67 21.35
CA GLU A 56 -2.93 3.98 21.27
C GLU A 56 -3.65 4.18 19.95
N GLY A 57 -4.87 4.68 20.02
CA GLY A 57 -5.72 4.99 18.88
C GLY A 57 -6.51 3.79 18.35
N GLU A 58 -7.18 4.00 17.24
CA GLU A 58 -8.03 3.01 16.56
C GLU A 58 -7.81 3.05 15.05
N ILE A 59 -7.92 1.87 14.43
CA ILE A 59 -7.89 1.70 12.96
C ILE A 59 -9.08 0.82 12.58
N VAL A 60 -9.94 1.34 11.71
CA VAL A 60 -11.13 0.67 11.19
C VAL A 60 -11.06 0.58 9.68
N ILE A 61 -11.28 -0.62 9.13
CA ILE A 61 -11.28 -0.89 7.68
C ILE A 61 -12.62 -1.51 7.30
N ASP A 62 -13.36 -0.84 6.43
CA ASP A 62 -14.68 -1.24 5.93
C ASP A 62 -15.66 -1.64 7.06
N GLY A 63 -15.59 -0.91 8.19
CA GLY A 63 -16.39 -1.15 9.39
C GLY A 63 -15.77 -2.08 10.43
N HIS A 64 -14.65 -2.76 10.11
CA HIS A 64 -13.99 -3.72 11.01
C HIS A 64 -12.80 -3.10 11.74
N SER A 65 -12.80 -3.14 13.06
CA SER A 65 -11.64 -2.73 13.87
C SER A 65 -10.48 -3.72 13.71
N VAL A 66 -9.31 -3.21 13.38
CA VAL A 66 -8.08 -4.03 13.24
C VAL A 66 -7.70 -4.73 14.55
N LYS A 67 -8.05 -4.13 15.70
CA LYS A 67 -7.80 -4.74 17.03
C LYS A 67 -8.85 -5.76 17.44
N VAL A 68 -10.13 -5.46 17.21
CA VAL A 68 -11.26 -6.24 17.73
C VAL A 68 -11.67 -7.35 16.75
N GLU A 69 -11.61 -7.06 15.45
CA GLU A 69 -12.02 -7.96 14.38
C GLU A 69 -10.89 -8.18 13.35
N PRO A 70 -9.68 -8.60 13.80
CA PRO A 70 -8.49 -8.63 12.93
C PRO A 70 -8.64 -9.53 11.71
N VAL A 71 -9.39 -10.62 11.83
CA VAL A 71 -9.63 -11.54 10.70
C VAL A 71 -10.54 -10.90 9.67
N ALA A 72 -11.64 -10.28 10.09
CA ALA A 72 -12.56 -9.60 9.18
C ALA A 72 -11.87 -8.44 8.46
N ALA A 73 -11.09 -7.61 9.18
CA ALA A 73 -10.30 -6.54 8.59
C ALA A 73 -9.29 -7.07 7.55
N LYS A 74 -8.60 -8.19 7.83
CA LYS A 74 -7.65 -8.82 6.89
C LYS A 74 -8.33 -9.43 5.66
N GLN A 75 -9.55 -9.92 5.79
CA GLN A 75 -10.31 -10.49 4.65
C GLN A 75 -10.58 -9.43 3.57
N VAL A 76 -10.86 -8.21 3.96
CA VAL A 76 -11.17 -7.10 3.04
C VAL A 76 -9.94 -6.30 2.60
N THR A 77 -8.74 -6.62 3.14
CA THR A 77 -7.51 -5.86 2.92
C THR A 77 -6.45 -6.70 2.22
N ALA A 78 -5.72 -6.13 1.27
CA ALA A 78 -4.45 -6.70 0.80
C ALA A 78 -3.32 -5.73 1.12
N PHE A 79 -2.16 -6.26 1.55
CA PHE A 79 -0.96 -5.48 1.83
C PHE A 79 0.21 -6.00 0.99
N LEU A 80 0.90 -5.09 0.34
CA LEU A 80 2.16 -5.32 -0.38
C LEU A 80 3.26 -4.51 0.31
N PRO A 81 4.24 -5.16 0.98
CA PRO A 81 5.40 -4.48 1.53
C PRO A 81 6.38 -4.06 0.40
N ASP A 82 7.28 -3.13 0.71
CA ASP A 82 8.34 -2.67 -0.19
C ASP A 82 9.29 -3.79 -0.65
N ASN A 83 9.54 -4.74 0.24
CA ASN A 83 10.31 -5.96 -0.07
C ASN A 83 9.47 -7.19 0.31
N PRO A 84 8.75 -7.80 -0.68
CA PRO A 84 7.91 -8.94 -0.42
C PRO A 84 8.73 -10.20 -0.17
N ASP A 85 8.48 -10.84 0.98
CA ASP A 85 9.06 -12.13 1.33
C ASP A 85 8.20 -13.26 0.73
N LEU A 86 8.69 -13.84 -0.37
CA LEU A 86 7.98 -14.88 -1.11
C LEU A 86 8.55 -16.26 -0.78
N TYR A 87 7.71 -17.30 -0.86
CA TYR A 87 8.14 -18.69 -0.69
C TYR A 87 8.95 -19.17 -1.90
N GLU A 88 10.26 -18.93 -1.90
CA GLU A 88 11.16 -19.14 -3.05
C GLU A 88 11.22 -20.57 -3.56
N PHE A 89 10.90 -21.58 -2.72
CA PHE A 89 10.82 -22.98 -3.09
C PHE A 89 9.55 -23.35 -3.88
N LEU A 90 8.54 -22.49 -3.90
CA LEU A 90 7.33 -22.68 -4.70
C LEU A 90 7.53 -22.16 -6.13
N THR A 91 6.74 -22.71 -7.07
CA THR A 91 6.56 -22.07 -8.37
C THR A 91 5.58 -20.90 -8.25
N GLY A 92 5.66 -19.92 -9.16
CA GLY A 92 4.77 -18.75 -9.15
C GLY A 92 3.30 -19.16 -9.13
N ILE A 93 2.89 -20.12 -9.95
CA ILE A 93 1.50 -20.59 -9.98
C ILE A 93 1.08 -21.26 -8.67
N LYS A 94 1.95 -22.05 -8.04
CA LYS A 94 1.64 -22.69 -6.74
C LYS A 94 1.51 -21.65 -5.63
N TYR A 95 2.35 -20.61 -5.64
CA TYR A 95 2.25 -19.50 -4.69
C TYR A 95 0.93 -18.75 -4.84
N LEU A 96 0.54 -18.37 -6.07
CA LEU A 96 -0.74 -17.70 -6.31
C LEU A 96 -1.95 -18.58 -5.96
N ALA A 97 -1.88 -19.89 -6.24
CA ALA A 97 -2.92 -20.83 -5.84
C ALA A 97 -3.03 -20.92 -4.32
N PHE A 98 -1.90 -21.01 -3.60
CA PHE A 98 -1.85 -21.03 -2.14
C PHE A 98 -2.49 -19.77 -1.52
N ILE A 99 -2.15 -18.59 -2.03
CA ILE A 99 -2.79 -17.34 -1.59
C ILE A 99 -4.31 -17.37 -1.84
N ALA A 100 -4.73 -17.80 -3.02
CA ALA A 100 -6.15 -17.89 -3.36
C ALA A 100 -6.92 -18.84 -2.42
N ASP A 101 -6.31 -19.99 -2.08
CA ASP A 101 -6.90 -20.97 -1.17
C ASP A 101 -7.08 -20.42 0.25
N ILE A 102 -6.10 -19.66 0.78
CA ILE A 102 -6.21 -18.99 2.10
C ILE A 102 -7.41 -18.03 2.15
N TYR A 103 -7.70 -17.35 1.05
CA TYR A 103 -8.81 -16.38 0.96
C TYR A 103 -10.11 -16.98 0.42
N GLY A 104 -10.19 -18.31 0.26
CA GLY A 104 -11.39 -19.02 -0.17
C GLY A 104 -11.84 -18.69 -1.59
N ILE A 105 -10.92 -18.28 -2.46
CA ILE A 105 -11.20 -17.95 -3.86
C ILE A 105 -11.40 -19.25 -4.65
N SER A 106 -12.57 -19.41 -5.29
CA SER A 106 -12.88 -20.61 -6.07
C SER A 106 -11.89 -20.81 -7.23
N LYS A 107 -11.77 -22.07 -7.69
CA LYS A 107 -10.81 -22.43 -8.74
C LYS A 107 -11.03 -21.62 -10.03
N ASP A 108 -12.26 -21.50 -10.47
CA ASP A 108 -12.59 -20.81 -11.73
C ASP A 108 -12.24 -19.31 -11.66
N VAL A 109 -12.63 -18.64 -10.56
CA VAL A 109 -12.32 -17.23 -10.32
C VAL A 109 -10.81 -17.02 -10.18
N ARG A 110 -10.12 -17.94 -9.49
CA ARG A 110 -8.66 -17.90 -9.34
C ARG A 110 -7.95 -17.99 -10.70
N GLU A 111 -8.32 -18.94 -11.54
CA GLU A 111 -7.71 -19.14 -12.85
C GLU A 111 -7.91 -17.94 -13.77
N GLU A 112 -9.12 -17.38 -13.78
CA GLU A 112 -9.44 -16.15 -14.53
C GLU A 112 -8.57 -14.98 -14.08
N ARG A 113 -8.53 -14.71 -12.75
CA ARG A 113 -7.77 -13.58 -12.20
C ARG A 113 -6.26 -13.74 -12.37
N ILE A 114 -5.72 -14.94 -12.15
CA ILE A 114 -4.29 -15.21 -12.36
C ILE A 114 -3.94 -14.95 -13.83
N ARG A 115 -4.73 -15.46 -14.78
CA ARG A 115 -4.50 -15.22 -16.21
C ARG A 115 -4.52 -13.72 -16.51
N LYS A 116 -5.58 -13.01 -16.12
CA LYS A 116 -5.71 -11.55 -16.33
C LYS A 116 -4.46 -10.80 -15.88
N TYR A 117 -4.04 -11.01 -14.65
CA TYR A 117 -2.95 -10.23 -14.08
C TYR A 117 -1.57 -10.71 -14.54
N ALA A 118 -1.36 -12.02 -14.69
CA ALA A 118 -0.08 -12.55 -15.15
C ALA A 118 0.21 -12.17 -16.61
N ASP A 119 -0.81 -12.17 -17.49
CA ASP A 119 -0.67 -11.72 -18.87
C ASP A 119 -0.35 -10.22 -18.92
N ALA A 120 -1.06 -9.40 -18.14
CA ALA A 120 -0.84 -7.94 -18.10
C ALA A 120 0.56 -7.57 -17.61
N PHE A 121 1.12 -8.30 -16.65
CA PHE A 121 2.49 -8.11 -16.15
C PHE A 121 3.56 -8.90 -16.92
N GLU A 122 3.20 -9.59 -18.00
CA GLU A 122 4.10 -10.42 -18.83
C GLU A 122 4.84 -11.49 -18.00
N LEU A 123 4.16 -12.07 -17.00
CA LEU A 123 4.73 -13.06 -16.09
C LEU A 123 4.24 -14.50 -16.36
N THR A 124 3.25 -14.69 -17.27
CA THR A 124 2.59 -15.96 -17.55
C THR A 124 3.57 -17.08 -17.88
N GLY A 125 4.57 -16.80 -18.74
CA GLY A 125 5.57 -17.79 -19.14
C GLY A 125 6.50 -18.24 -18.02
N ALA A 126 6.62 -17.47 -16.95
CA ALA A 126 7.49 -17.77 -15.81
C ALA A 126 6.77 -18.48 -14.65
N LEU A 127 5.42 -18.49 -14.63
CA LEU A 127 4.65 -19.01 -13.50
C LEU A 127 4.94 -20.49 -13.16
N GLY A 128 5.39 -21.28 -14.13
CA GLY A 128 5.78 -22.68 -13.91
C GLY A 128 7.15 -22.88 -13.25
N SER A 129 7.98 -21.83 -13.18
CA SER A 129 9.33 -21.88 -12.64
C SER A 129 9.36 -21.55 -11.14
N PRO A 130 10.35 -22.07 -10.38
CA PRO A 130 10.56 -21.73 -8.97
C PRO A 130 10.83 -20.22 -8.79
N ILE A 131 10.20 -19.62 -7.76
CA ILE A 131 10.33 -18.19 -7.44
C ILE A 131 11.77 -17.80 -7.08
N GLY A 132 12.57 -18.72 -6.54
CA GLY A 132 13.98 -18.50 -6.24
C GLY A 132 14.81 -18.11 -7.47
N GLY A 133 14.38 -18.52 -8.69
CA GLY A 133 14.99 -18.12 -9.95
C GLY A 133 14.48 -16.82 -10.56
N TYR A 134 13.52 -16.13 -9.91
CA TYR A 134 12.97 -14.88 -10.43
C TYR A 134 13.93 -13.71 -10.17
N SER A 135 13.98 -12.77 -11.12
CA SER A 135 14.59 -11.47 -10.87
C SER A 135 13.81 -10.68 -9.82
N HIS A 136 14.42 -9.62 -9.27
CA HIS A 136 13.73 -8.75 -8.32
C HIS A 136 12.41 -8.19 -8.89
N GLY A 137 12.42 -7.69 -10.12
CA GLY A 137 11.21 -7.20 -10.78
C GLY A 137 10.14 -8.27 -10.99
N MET A 138 10.52 -9.53 -11.31
CA MET A 138 9.58 -10.65 -11.41
C MET A 138 8.96 -11.00 -10.05
N LYS A 139 9.75 -10.97 -8.98
CA LYS A 139 9.26 -11.16 -7.59
C LYS A 139 8.27 -10.06 -7.21
N GLN A 140 8.59 -8.81 -7.55
CA GLN A 140 7.70 -7.68 -7.30
C GLN A 140 6.37 -7.81 -8.09
N LYS A 141 6.44 -8.15 -9.38
CA LYS A 141 5.25 -8.43 -10.22
C LYS A 141 4.39 -9.54 -9.61
N LEU A 142 5.00 -10.66 -9.19
CA LEU A 142 4.28 -11.79 -8.57
C LEU A 142 3.58 -11.38 -7.27
N ALA A 143 4.25 -10.59 -6.42
CA ALA A 143 3.69 -10.08 -5.17
C ALA A 143 2.50 -9.13 -5.43
N VAL A 144 2.60 -8.24 -6.43
CA VAL A 144 1.48 -7.40 -6.89
C VAL A 144 0.30 -8.27 -7.34
N ILE A 145 0.56 -9.27 -8.19
CA ILE A 145 -0.49 -10.20 -8.67
C ILE A 145 -1.17 -10.90 -7.48
N SER A 146 -0.40 -11.36 -6.49
CA SER A 146 -0.94 -12.04 -5.30
C SER A 146 -1.88 -11.15 -4.47
N ALA A 147 -1.64 -9.85 -4.44
CA ALA A 147 -2.54 -8.89 -3.81
C ALA A 147 -3.80 -8.64 -4.65
N LEU A 148 -3.66 -8.50 -5.98
CA LEU A 148 -4.75 -8.18 -6.90
C LEU A 148 -5.74 -9.34 -7.07
N ILE A 149 -5.31 -10.62 -7.09
CA ILE A 149 -6.21 -11.78 -7.24
C ILE A 149 -7.24 -11.86 -6.12
N ARG A 150 -6.97 -11.25 -4.96
CA ARG A 150 -7.87 -11.21 -3.81
C ARG A 150 -9.05 -10.27 -4.00
N ALA A 151 -8.97 -9.33 -4.96
CA ALA A 151 -9.94 -8.25 -5.18
C ALA A 151 -10.29 -7.51 -3.87
N PRO A 152 -9.29 -6.94 -3.17
CA PRO A 152 -9.49 -6.35 -1.86
C PRO A 152 -10.36 -5.10 -1.93
N ARG A 153 -11.08 -4.81 -0.82
CA ARG A 153 -11.77 -3.54 -0.62
C ARG A 153 -10.78 -2.40 -0.35
N LEU A 154 -9.71 -2.69 0.41
CA LEU A 154 -8.60 -1.77 0.64
C LEU A 154 -7.29 -2.43 0.20
N LEU A 155 -6.62 -1.82 -0.78
CA LEU A 155 -5.27 -2.21 -1.18
C LEU A 155 -4.25 -1.26 -0.54
N ILE A 156 -3.35 -1.83 0.28
CA ILE A 156 -2.28 -1.11 0.96
C ILE A 156 -0.95 -1.47 0.30
N LEU A 157 -0.15 -0.47 -0.07
CA LEU A 157 1.10 -0.67 -0.80
C LEU A 157 2.22 0.18 -0.17
N ASP A 158 3.35 -0.45 0.15
CA ASP A 158 4.54 0.25 0.62
C ASP A 158 5.55 0.34 -0.54
N GLU A 159 5.79 1.55 -1.06
CA GLU A 159 6.70 1.87 -2.18
C GLU A 159 6.48 0.98 -3.43
N PRO A 160 5.25 0.83 -3.95
CA PRO A 160 4.90 -0.24 -4.91
C PRO A 160 5.55 -0.13 -6.29
N PHE A 161 6.09 1.02 -6.63
CA PHE A 161 6.70 1.28 -7.94
C PHE A 161 8.21 0.99 -7.97
N VAL A 162 8.83 0.80 -6.81
CA VAL A 162 10.25 0.44 -6.69
C VAL A 162 10.47 -0.96 -7.26
N GLY A 163 11.45 -1.10 -8.15
CA GLY A 163 11.80 -2.39 -8.77
C GLY A 163 10.92 -2.80 -9.95
N LEU A 164 9.87 -2.03 -10.30
CA LEU A 164 9.09 -2.24 -11.51
C LEU A 164 9.70 -1.48 -12.70
N ASP A 165 9.68 -2.13 -13.85
CA ASP A 165 9.97 -1.46 -15.13
C ASP A 165 8.82 -0.48 -15.50
N PRO A 166 9.04 0.48 -16.43
CA PRO A 166 8.04 1.48 -16.80
C PRO A 166 6.72 0.88 -17.28
N GLN A 167 6.76 -0.25 -17.99
CA GLN A 167 5.58 -0.95 -18.49
C GLN A 167 4.76 -1.53 -17.32
N ALA A 168 5.41 -2.23 -16.40
CA ALA A 168 4.75 -2.80 -15.23
C ALA A 168 4.20 -1.71 -14.31
N ALA A 169 4.91 -0.58 -14.15
CA ALA A 169 4.42 0.57 -13.39
C ALA A 169 3.16 1.19 -14.03
N PHE A 170 3.11 1.28 -15.35
CA PHE A 170 1.93 1.74 -16.07
C PHE A 170 0.74 0.79 -15.88
N VAL A 171 0.96 -0.52 -16.01
CA VAL A 171 -0.05 -1.55 -15.79
C VAL A 171 -0.59 -1.51 -14.36
N LEU A 172 0.30 -1.40 -13.36
CA LEU A 172 -0.12 -1.27 -11.96
C LEU A 172 -1.03 -0.06 -11.75
N LYS A 173 -0.65 1.13 -12.26
CA LYS A 173 -1.49 2.35 -12.14
C LYS A 173 -2.90 2.13 -12.71
N GLY A 174 -3.03 1.41 -13.82
CA GLY A 174 -4.32 1.00 -14.38
C GLY A 174 -5.16 0.18 -13.40
N PHE A 175 -4.57 -0.85 -12.81
CA PHE A 175 -5.27 -1.71 -11.84
C PHE A 175 -5.64 -0.98 -10.53
N LEU A 176 -4.81 -0.04 -10.05
CA LEU A 176 -5.18 0.78 -8.90
C LEU A 176 -6.45 1.61 -9.19
N ARG A 177 -6.56 2.17 -10.37
CA ARG A 177 -7.76 2.91 -10.81
C ARG A 177 -8.98 2.00 -10.99
N GLU A 178 -8.80 0.76 -11.52
CA GLU A 178 -9.87 -0.23 -11.62
C GLU A 178 -10.44 -0.59 -10.24
N ILE A 179 -9.58 -0.79 -9.22
CA ILE A 179 -10.01 -1.06 -7.84
C ILE A 179 -10.87 0.08 -7.30
N CYS A 180 -10.43 1.32 -7.47
CA CYS A 180 -11.18 2.49 -7.02
C CYS A 180 -12.50 2.65 -7.78
N ALA A 181 -12.52 2.46 -9.10
CA ALA A 181 -13.73 2.50 -9.90
C ALA A 181 -14.76 1.42 -9.50
N ALA A 182 -14.28 0.28 -9.00
CA ALA A 182 -15.12 -0.79 -8.43
C ALA A 182 -15.59 -0.51 -6.99
N GLY A 183 -15.31 0.68 -6.43
CA GLY A 183 -15.71 1.08 -5.08
C GLY A 183 -14.75 0.62 -3.97
N GLY A 184 -13.59 0.06 -4.32
CA GLY A 184 -12.47 -0.16 -3.40
C GLY A 184 -11.72 1.13 -3.11
N ALA A 185 -10.62 1.03 -2.38
CA ALA A 185 -9.70 2.13 -2.12
C ALA A 185 -8.25 1.67 -2.16
N VAL A 186 -7.36 2.61 -2.45
CA VAL A 186 -5.91 2.38 -2.44
C VAL A 186 -5.25 3.35 -1.46
N PHE A 187 -4.40 2.82 -0.58
CA PHE A 187 -3.58 3.58 0.34
C PHE A 187 -2.12 3.18 0.17
N PHE A 188 -1.29 4.04 -0.39
CA PHE A 188 0.10 3.68 -0.65
C PHE A 188 1.10 4.71 -0.17
N SER A 189 2.25 4.24 0.30
CA SER A 189 3.39 5.11 0.59
C SER A 189 4.25 5.30 -0.65
N THR A 190 4.84 6.48 -0.77
CA THR A 190 5.92 6.71 -1.72
C THR A 190 6.79 7.90 -1.31
N HIS A 191 8.02 7.90 -1.77
CA HIS A 191 8.92 9.05 -1.77
C HIS A 191 9.07 9.66 -3.18
N VAL A 192 8.45 9.05 -4.20
CA VAL A 192 8.45 9.56 -5.58
C VAL A 192 7.28 10.52 -5.77
N LEU A 193 7.54 11.79 -5.55
CA LEU A 193 6.53 12.85 -5.48
C LEU A 193 5.76 13.01 -6.81
N GLU A 194 6.46 12.91 -7.94
CA GLU A 194 5.83 12.99 -9.27
C GLU A 194 4.77 11.89 -9.49
N VAL A 195 5.02 10.68 -8.99
CA VAL A 195 4.04 9.58 -9.07
C VAL A 195 2.81 9.89 -8.22
N ALA A 196 3.03 10.39 -7.01
CA ALA A 196 1.93 10.75 -6.11
C ALA A 196 1.07 11.88 -6.69
N GLU A 197 1.70 12.92 -7.21
CA GLU A 197 1.02 14.08 -7.80
C GLU A 197 0.12 13.70 -8.98
N LYS A 198 0.59 12.78 -9.85
CA LYS A 198 -0.15 12.34 -11.05
C LYS A 198 -1.18 11.25 -10.81
N LEU A 199 -1.02 10.46 -9.75
CA LEU A 199 -1.85 9.28 -9.52
C LEU A 199 -2.90 9.47 -8.44
N CYS A 200 -2.59 10.23 -7.37
CA CYS A 200 -3.42 10.31 -6.18
C CYS A 200 -4.56 11.32 -6.33
N ASP A 201 -5.72 10.95 -5.81
CA ASP A 201 -6.85 11.87 -5.64
C ASP A 201 -6.62 12.76 -4.42
N ARG A 202 -6.04 12.17 -3.36
CA ARG A 202 -5.68 12.87 -2.12
C ARG A 202 -4.28 12.47 -1.66
N ILE A 203 -3.67 13.38 -0.93
CA ILE A 203 -2.31 13.22 -0.40
C ILE A 203 -2.32 13.54 1.10
N ALA A 204 -1.61 12.72 1.87
CA ALA A 204 -1.28 12.98 3.26
C ALA A 204 0.25 13.00 3.42
N ILE A 205 0.79 14.10 3.94
CA ILE A 205 2.23 14.29 4.18
C ILE A 205 2.54 14.07 5.65
N ILE A 206 3.44 13.12 5.93
CA ILE A 206 3.90 12.81 7.29
C ILE A 206 5.36 13.23 7.48
N LYS A 207 5.67 13.84 8.63
CA LYS A 207 7.01 14.24 9.06
C LYS A 207 7.19 13.95 10.55
N GLY A 208 8.27 13.25 10.91
CA GLY A 208 8.56 12.91 12.31
C GLY A 208 7.43 12.18 13.04
N GLY A 209 6.70 11.30 12.34
CA GLY A 209 5.57 10.56 12.90
C GLY A 209 4.25 11.32 12.96
N ARG A 210 4.19 12.59 12.54
CA ARG A 210 2.98 13.43 12.59
C ARG A 210 2.49 13.81 11.21
N LEU A 211 1.16 13.89 11.06
CA LEU A 211 0.53 14.42 9.86
C LEU A 211 0.76 15.94 9.80
N VAL A 212 1.36 16.43 8.72
CA VAL A 212 1.65 17.86 8.55
C VAL A 212 0.74 18.54 7.54
N LYS A 213 0.31 17.84 6.49
CA LYS A 213 -0.62 18.37 5.49
C LYS A 213 -1.46 17.23 4.90
N MET A 214 -2.74 17.46 4.64
CA MET A 214 -3.62 16.49 3.97
C MET A 214 -4.73 17.21 3.22
N GLY A 215 -5.04 16.74 2.01
CA GLY A 215 -6.11 17.29 1.19
C GLY A 215 -6.22 16.58 -0.15
N THR A 216 -7.05 17.11 -1.06
CA THR A 216 -7.00 16.71 -2.46
C THR A 216 -5.64 17.07 -3.04
N THR A 217 -5.16 16.32 -4.03
CA THR A 217 -3.87 16.62 -4.66
C THR A 217 -3.79 18.07 -5.09
N ALA A 218 -4.82 18.57 -5.76
CA ALA A 218 -4.90 19.97 -6.16
C ALA A 218 -4.82 20.96 -4.98
N SER A 219 -5.49 20.68 -3.85
CA SER A 219 -5.45 21.57 -2.68
C SER A 219 -4.13 21.52 -1.92
N VAL A 220 -3.40 20.42 -1.98
CA VAL A 220 -2.08 20.27 -1.36
C VAL A 220 -1.01 20.97 -2.19
N VAL A 221 -1.07 20.82 -3.50
CA VAL A 221 -0.11 21.38 -4.46
C VAL A 221 -0.34 22.89 -4.67
N GLY A 222 -1.61 23.31 -4.82
CA GLY A 222 -1.94 24.72 -5.13
C GLY A 222 -1.40 25.10 -6.50
N ASP A 223 -0.66 26.21 -6.55
CA ASP A 223 -0.01 26.75 -7.77
C ASP A 223 1.44 26.25 -7.92
N GLU A 224 1.91 25.37 -7.04
CA GLU A 224 3.28 24.86 -7.01
C GLU A 224 3.33 23.40 -7.47
N SER A 225 4.52 22.76 -7.41
CA SER A 225 4.66 21.31 -7.52
C SER A 225 4.63 20.65 -6.13
N LEU A 226 4.24 19.38 -6.07
CA LEU A 226 4.31 18.62 -4.81
C LEU A 226 5.73 18.59 -4.23
N GLU A 227 6.75 18.65 -5.09
CA GLU A 227 8.15 18.71 -4.69
C GLU A 227 8.49 20.01 -3.95
N GLN A 228 7.99 21.15 -4.45
CA GLN A 228 8.17 22.45 -3.80
C GLN A 228 7.50 22.48 -2.42
N VAL A 229 6.22 22.07 -2.36
CA VAL A 229 5.48 21.95 -1.08
C VAL A 229 6.21 21.07 -0.07
N PHE A 230 6.76 19.94 -0.56
CA PHE A 230 7.47 18.99 0.30
C PHE A 230 8.79 19.57 0.83
N LEU A 231 9.53 20.32 0.01
CA LEU A 231 10.77 20.99 0.40
C LEU A 231 10.52 22.10 1.44
N GLU A 232 9.47 22.89 1.27
CA GLU A 232 9.07 23.94 2.24
C GLU A 232 8.75 23.32 3.60
N LEU A 233 7.89 22.30 3.62
CA LEU A 233 7.56 21.58 4.85
C LEU A 233 8.78 20.90 5.49
N ALA A 234 9.81 20.53 4.69
CA ALA A 234 11.06 20.01 5.22
C ALA A 234 11.86 21.08 5.95
N GLN A 235 11.89 22.32 5.45
CA GLN A 235 12.65 23.46 6.01
C GLN A 235 12.00 24.03 7.27
N GLU A 236 10.69 24.17 7.32
CA GLU A 236 9.94 24.72 8.48
C GLU A 236 10.17 23.94 9.79
N GLY A 237 10.63 22.70 9.76
CA GLY A 237 10.96 21.91 10.95
C GLY A 237 12.42 22.02 11.43
N GLY A 238 13.28 22.73 10.71
CA GLY A 238 14.69 22.96 11.10
C GLY A 238 14.93 24.19 11.95
N ALA A 239 13.92 25.07 12.13
CA ALA A 239 14.06 26.33 12.84
C ALA A 239 13.76 26.26 14.36
N HIS A 240 13.42 25.10 14.90
CA HIS A 240 13.06 24.88 16.31
C HIS A 240 13.77 23.66 16.95
N ALA A 241 14.99 23.35 16.54
CA ALA A 241 15.83 22.33 17.20
C ALA A 241 17.04 22.97 17.89
#